data_37dfe91cd363cd181f0d2561d8827093
#
_entry.id   37dfe91cd363cd181f0d2561d8827093
#
_cell.length_a   1.000
_cell.length_b   1.000
_cell.length_c   1.000
_cell.angle_alpha   90.00
_cell.angle_beta   90.00
_cell.angle_gamma   90.00
#
_symmetry.space_group_name_H-M   'P 1'
#
loop_
_entity.id
_entity.type
_entity.pdbx_description
1 polymer ?
#
loop_
_entity_poly.entity_id
_entity_poly.type
_entity_poly.pdbx_seq_one_letter_code
_entity_poly.pdbx_strand_id
1 'polypeptide(L)'
;MPTIVRAFDGSISDAEGLLAVERATFDESPYSPEEICAMLSRGPQGQQAWLALDGGRVAGFLAAFATRGLQGPSWEMDLLAVHPGSTGRGLATRLIRAAAAHGARLAGRARAVVAAENEPSARAFLRAGFRAADHLCRLLIHRPGPGAAAWPGPEVQVRPAGSLAEVERWLPAPPPPGALPCDGLTLLVAEEGGRPAGYVELLEVQTLLYRGFWIESLVAATDRARTALVQAALARATAAGLDEIGAMVPGSDIPWQRSLLDLGFQSLGEFGWLVARLPLPGVAASPASAVGTGRLGAGNA
;
A
#
# COMPACT_ATOMS: atom_id res chain seq x y z
N MET A 1 -4.51 26.73 21.24
CA MET A 1 -3.09 26.33 21.08
C MET A 1 -2.83 26.01 19.60
N PRO A 2 -1.62 26.20 19.07
CA PRO A 2 -1.32 25.83 17.69
C PRO A 2 -1.38 24.31 17.54
N THR A 3 -1.91 23.87 16.41
CA THR A 3 -1.89 22.44 16.06
C THR A 3 -0.49 22.02 15.66
N ILE A 4 0.00 20.89 16.17
CA ILE A 4 1.32 20.32 15.87
C ILE A 4 1.10 19.04 15.08
N VAL A 5 1.92 18.80 14.03
CA VAL A 5 2.00 17.51 13.36
C VAL A 5 3.39 16.93 13.62
N ARG A 6 3.43 15.71 14.14
CA ARG A 6 4.67 14.98 14.42
C ARG A 6 4.53 13.50 14.03
N ALA A 7 5.64 12.81 13.91
CA ALA A 7 5.63 11.37 13.78
C ALA A 7 5.10 10.71 15.07
N PHE A 8 4.51 9.53 14.93
CA PHE A 8 4.20 8.61 16.00
C PHE A 8 5.50 8.23 16.73
N ASP A 9 5.48 8.27 18.07
CA ASP A 9 6.70 8.08 18.86
C ASP A 9 6.85 6.66 19.46
N GLY A 10 5.88 5.79 19.18
CA GLY A 10 5.87 4.41 19.69
C GLY A 10 5.25 4.27 21.09
N SER A 11 4.73 5.34 21.68
CA SER A 11 4.09 5.28 23.00
C SER A 11 2.68 4.74 22.96
N ILE A 12 2.27 4.09 24.04
CA ILE A 12 0.89 3.63 24.24
C ILE A 12 -0.08 4.81 24.18
N SER A 13 0.30 5.97 24.73
CA SER A 13 -0.55 7.17 24.69
C SER A 13 -0.82 7.65 23.26
N ASP A 14 0.17 7.57 22.37
CA ASP A 14 -0.02 7.89 20.95
C ASP A 14 -0.94 6.88 20.27
N ALA A 15 -0.76 5.58 20.57
CA ALA A 15 -1.60 4.52 20.03
C ALA A 15 -3.07 4.66 20.51
N GLU A 16 -3.30 4.95 21.78
CA GLU A 16 -4.64 5.24 22.32
C GLU A 16 -5.27 6.44 21.63
N GLY A 17 -4.48 7.51 21.40
CA GLY A 17 -4.94 8.69 20.71
C GLY A 17 -5.29 8.41 19.24
N LEU A 18 -4.49 7.60 18.53
CA LEU A 18 -4.76 7.15 17.17
C LEU A 18 -6.06 6.35 17.11
N LEU A 19 -6.21 5.35 17.99
CA LEU A 19 -7.41 4.51 18.08
C LEU A 19 -8.68 5.31 18.42
N ALA A 20 -8.56 6.33 19.26
CA ALA A 20 -9.69 7.20 19.55
C ALA A 20 -10.19 7.95 18.30
N VAL A 21 -9.27 8.43 17.45
CA VAL A 21 -9.63 9.05 16.18
C VAL A 21 -10.19 8.01 15.19
N GLU A 22 -9.60 6.83 15.12
CA GLU A 22 -10.03 5.75 14.23
C GLU A 22 -11.47 5.33 14.54
N ARG A 23 -11.78 5.04 15.82
CA ARG A 23 -13.13 4.68 16.28
C ARG A 23 -14.15 5.79 16.03
N ALA A 24 -13.74 7.05 16.18
CA ALA A 24 -14.63 8.19 15.91
C ALA A 24 -14.91 8.40 14.42
N THR A 25 -14.10 7.78 13.53
CA THR A 25 -14.17 7.98 12.07
C THR A 25 -14.73 6.75 11.35
N PHE A 26 -14.40 5.53 11.83
CA PHE A 26 -14.70 4.26 11.17
C PHE A 26 -15.51 3.29 12.04
N ASP A 27 -16.07 3.78 13.16
CA ASP A 27 -16.92 3.09 14.14
C ASP A 27 -16.21 1.98 14.94
N GLU A 28 -15.33 1.20 14.35
CA GLU A 28 -14.60 0.11 15.00
C GLU A 28 -13.12 0.11 14.64
N SER A 29 -12.30 -0.34 15.59
CA SER A 29 -10.91 -0.70 15.37
C SER A 29 -10.68 -2.10 15.95
N PRO A 30 -10.12 -3.03 15.16
CA PRO A 30 -9.87 -4.40 15.63
C PRO A 30 -8.66 -4.50 16.58
N TYR A 31 -7.86 -3.44 16.70
CA TYR A 31 -6.56 -3.50 17.36
C TYR A 31 -6.56 -2.88 18.75
N SER A 32 -5.68 -3.42 19.62
CA SER A 32 -5.29 -2.80 20.90
C SER A 32 -4.17 -1.75 20.69
N PRO A 33 -3.93 -0.86 21.67
CA PRO A 33 -2.81 0.08 21.60
C PRO A 33 -1.45 -0.61 21.46
N GLU A 34 -1.25 -1.77 22.09
CA GLU A 34 -0.03 -2.57 22.02
C GLU A 34 0.19 -3.13 20.63
N GLU A 35 -0.86 -3.60 19.97
CA GLU A 35 -0.80 -4.08 18.58
C GLU A 35 -0.46 -2.96 17.61
N ILE A 36 -1.06 -1.76 17.77
CA ILE A 36 -0.70 -0.58 16.97
C ILE A 36 0.79 -0.22 17.15
N CYS A 37 1.28 -0.19 18.41
CA CYS A 37 2.69 0.05 18.68
C CYS A 37 3.57 -1.00 18.01
N ALA A 38 3.19 -2.28 18.09
CA ALA A 38 3.95 -3.36 17.48
C ALA A 38 3.99 -3.27 15.94
N MET A 39 2.86 -2.96 15.31
CA MET A 39 2.76 -2.82 13.85
C MET A 39 3.59 -1.65 13.33
N LEU A 40 3.45 -0.46 13.93
CA LEU A 40 4.19 0.73 13.51
C LEU A 40 5.68 0.68 13.84
N SER A 41 6.09 -0.12 14.84
CA SER A 41 7.50 -0.26 15.23
C SER A 41 8.26 -1.35 14.45
N ARG A 42 7.56 -2.33 13.89
CA ARG A 42 8.14 -3.53 13.28
C ARG A 42 7.86 -3.68 11.79
N GLY A 43 7.18 -2.73 11.18
CA GLY A 43 6.79 -2.83 9.77
C GLY A 43 7.99 -3.08 8.86
N PRO A 44 8.01 -4.16 8.05
CA PRO A 44 9.14 -4.55 7.22
C PRO A 44 9.50 -3.54 6.13
N GLN A 45 8.62 -2.60 5.86
CA GLN A 45 8.77 -1.62 4.78
C GLN A 45 8.72 -0.17 5.27
N GLY A 46 9.09 0.06 6.54
CA GLY A 46 9.13 1.42 7.09
C GLY A 46 7.74 2.01 7.31
N GLN A 47 6.76 1.19 7.73
CA GLN A 47 5.45 1.67 8.15
C GLN A 47 5.61 2.74 9.22
N GLN A 48 4.96 3.87 9.02
CA GLN A 48 5.00 5.00 9.94
C GLN A 48 3.63 5.67 10.00
N ALA A 49 3.38 6.33 11.12
CA ALA A 49 2.22 7.20 11.27
C ALA A 49 2.64 8.62 11.68
N TRP A 50 1.82 9.58 11.30
CA TRP A 50 1.92 10.98 11.71
C TRP A 50 0.65 11.34 12.46
N LEU A 51 0.80 12.05 13.56
CA LEU A 51 -0.29 12.50 14.41
C LEU A 51 -0.43 14.02 14.33
N ALA A 52 -1.66 14.49 14.18
CA ALA A 52 -2.00 15.90 14.35
C ALA A 52 -2.55 16.09 15.76
N LEU A 53 -1.86 16.92 16.55
CA LEU A 53 -2.21 17.21 17.94
C LEU A 53 -2.91 18.58 18.04
N ASP A 54 -4.05 18.62 18.71
CA ASP A 54 -4.78 19.85 19.04
C ASP A 54 -4.98 19.93 20.54
N GLY A 55 -4.38 20.93 21.16
CA GLY A 55 -4.40 21.04 22.62
C GLY A 55 -3.79 19.86 23.37
N GLY A 56 -2.83 19.16 22.75
CA GLY A 56 -2.18 17.96 23.30
C GLY A 56 -2.93 16.65 23.05
N ARG A 57 -4.12 16.69 22.45
CA ARG A 57 -4.88 15.50 22.08
C ARG A 57 -4.69 15.15 20.60
N VAL A 58 -4.65 13.88 20.26
CA VAL A 58 -4.63 13.43 18.86
C VAL A 58 -5.97 13.79 18.22
N ALA A 59 -5.93 14.60 17.20
CA ALA A 59 -7.07 15.10 16.43
C ALA A 59 -7.14 14.53 15.01
N GLY A 60 -6.12 13.80 14.59
CA GLY A 60 -6.06 13.11 13.31
C GLY A 60 -4.75 12.37 13.16
N PHE A 61 -4.72 11.43 12.23
CA PHE A 61 -3.51 10.68 11.89
C PHE A 61 -3.47 10.33 10.39
N LEU A 62 -2.27 9.99 9.93
CA LEU A 62 -2.03 9.39 8.63
C LEU A 62 -0.99 8.31 8.80
N ALA A 63 -1.30 7.10 8.31
CA ALA A 63 -0.37 5.99 8.18
C ALA A 63 0.13 5.89 6.74
N ALA A 64 1.41 5.54 6.58
CA ALA A 64 2.03 5.37 5.27
C ALA A 64 3.18 4.36 5.34
N PHE A 65 3.51 3.75 4.20
CA PHE A 65 4.57 2.76 4.07
C PHE A 65 5.23 2.82 2.69
N ALA A 66 6.40 2.23 2.56
CA ALA A 66 7.07 2.11 1.28
C ALA A 66 6.70 0.79 0.60
N THR A 67 6.43 0.85 -0.70
CA THR A 67 6.39 -0.33 -1.57
C THR A 67 7.53 -0.27 -2.59
N ARG A 68 7.91 -1.41 -3.11
CA ARG A 68 8.93 -1.49 -4.15
C ARG A 68 8.51 -2.51 -5.20
N GLY A 69 8.05 -1.99 -6.33
CA GLY A 69 7.62 -2.78 -7.48
C GLY A 69 8.51 -2.59 -8.69
N LEU A 70 8.12 -3.17 -9.82
CA LEU A 70 8.83 -3.07 -11.10
C LEU A 70 8.99 -1.62 -11.60
N GLN A 71 8.10 -0.72 -11.19
CA GLN A 71 8.18 0.71 -11.49
C GLN A 71 9.02 1.50 -10.48
N GLY A 72 9.74 0.82 -9.60
CA GLY A 72 10.56 1.41 -8.55
C GLY A 72 9.80 1.68 -7.25
N PRO A 73 10.46 2.36 -6.29
CA PRO A 73 9.88 2.60 -4.98
C PRO A 73 8.75 3.63 -5.01
N SER A 74 7.70 3.35 -4.24
CA SER A 74 6.55 4.24 -4.02
C SER A 74 6.32 4.43 -2.53
N TRP A 75 5.86 5.62 -2.16
CA TRP A 75 5.38 5.95 -0.83
C TRP A 75 3.86 5.90 -0.82
N GLU A 76 3.30 4.89 -0.17
CA GLU A 76 1.87 4.66 -0.11
C GLU A 76 1.28 5.37 1.11
N MET A 77 0.34 6.28 0.89
CA MET A 77 -0.43 6.92 1.95
C MET A 77 -1.74 6.15 2.10
N ASP A 78 -1.80 5.33 3.13
CA ASP A 78 -2.83 4.31 3.29
C ASP A 78 -4.04 4.83 4.08
N LEU A 79 -3.90 5.08 5.35
CA LEU A 79 -5.00 5.40 6.25
C LEU A 79 -4.90 6.85 6.76
N LEU A 80 -5.84 7.69 6.33
CA LEU A 80 -5.96 9.08 6.76
C LEU A 80 -7.28 9.30 7.50
N ALA A 81 -7.21 9.72 8.74
CA ALA A 81 -8.39 10.07 9.53
C ALA A 81 -8.21 11.40 10.27
N VAL A 82 -9.30 12.14 10.37
CA VAL A 82 -9.39 13.35 11.19
C VAL A 82 -10.66 13.26 12.03
N HIS A 83 -10.50 13.40 13.35
CA HIS A 83 -11.62 13.36 14.29
C HIS A 83 -12.74 14.31 13.84
N PRO A 84 -14.02 13.90 13.83
CA PRO A 84 -15.14 14.71 13.33
C PRO A 84 -15.20 16.12 13.93
N GLY A 85 -14.91 16.27 15.21
CA GLY A 85 -14.86 17.56 15.91
C GLY A 85 -13.67 18.47 15.52
N SER A 86 -12.75 18.01 14.66
CA SER A 86 -11.54 18.74 14.26
C SER A 86 -11.42 18.93 12.75
N THR A 87 -12.48 18.60 11.99
CA THR A 87 -12.54 18.78 10.54
C THR A 87 -12.52 20.25 10.14
N GLY A 88 -12.26 20.53 8.85
CA GLY A 88 -12.25 21.91 8.32
C GLY A 88 -11.04 22.76 8.69
N ARG A 89 -10.11 22.26 9.52
CA ARG A 89 -8.95 22.99 10.06
C ARG A 89 -7.63 22.73 9.29
N GLY A 90 -7.72 22.03 8.16
CA GLY A 90 -6.56 21.74 7.30
C GLY A 90 -5.63 20.66 7.85
N LEU A 91 -6.03 19.87 8.87
CA LEU A 91 -5.21 18.84 9.51
C LEU A 91 -4.79 17.75 8.51
N ALA A 92 -5.73 17.26 7.71
CA ALA A 92 -5.46 16.25 6.68
C ALA A 92 -4.33 16.69 5.72
N THR A 93 -4.41 17.89 5.16
CA THR A 93 -3.38 18.43 4.26
C THR A 93 -2.01 18.55 4.97
N ARG A 94 -1.97 18.90 6.24
CA ARG A 94 -0.72 18.98 7.03
C ARG A 94 -0.12 17.62 7.30
N LEU A 95 -0.96 16.62 7.63
CA LEU A 95 -0.55 15.23 7.79
C LEU A 95 0.04 14.67 6.49
N ILE A 96 -0.65 14.86 5.35
CA ILE A 96 -0.18 14.44 4.03
C ILE A 96 1.19 15.04 3.71
N ARG A 97 1.38 16.34 3.96
CA ARG A 97 2.66 17.01 3.70
C ARG A 97 3.79 16.52 4.60
N ALA A 98 3.51 16.25 5.87
CA ALA A 98 4.49 15.70 6.80
C ALA A 98 4.93 14.29 6.38
N ALA A 99 3.98 13.41 6.04
CA ALA A 99 4.26 12.07 5.54
C ALA A 99 5.02 12.10 4.20
N ALA A 100 4.65 13.00 3.28
CA ALA A 100 5.34 13.18 1.99
C ALA A 100 6.78 13.67 2.16
N ALA A 101 7.05 14.56 3.10
CA ALA A 101 8.41 15.03 3.42
C ALA A 101 9.31 13.88 3.90
N HIS A 102 8.74 12.95 4.65
CA HIS A 102 9.45 11.73 5.04
C HIS A 102 9.66 10.81 3.84
N GLY A 103 8.59 10.49 3.09
CA GLY A 103 8.60 9.62 1.93
C GLY A 103 9.58 10.04 0.84
N ALA A 104 9.86 11.34 0.71
CA ALA A 104 10.83 11.88 -0.25
C ALA A 104 12.27 11.34 -0.09
N ARG A 105 12.57 10.73 1.06
CA ARG A 105 13.87 10.06 1.30
C ARG A 105 13.88 8.59 0.86
N LEU A 106 12.71 8.02 0.66
CA LEU A 106 12.51 6.59 0.41
C LEU A 106 12.06 6.32 -1.03
N ALA A 107 11.33 7.26 -1.63
CA ALA A 107 10.71 7.09 -2.95
C ALA A 107 10.67 8.41 -3.72
N GLY A 108 10.68 8.32 -5.05
CA GLY A 108 10.51 9.47 -5.94
C GLY A 108 9.04 9.82 -6.23
N ARG A 109 8.12 8.98 -5.77
CA ARG A 109 6.67 9.19 -5.95
C ARG A 109 5.90 8.81 -4.69
N ALA A 110 4.75 9.46 -4.49
CA ALA A 110 3.75 9.07 -3.50
C ALA A 110 2.42 8.75 -4.17
N ARG A 111 1.67 7.83 -3.58
CA ARG A 111 0.34 7.42 -4.05
C ARG A 111 -0.63 7.33 -2.87
N ALA A 112 -1.90 7.49 -3.18
CA ALA A 112 -3.01 7.17 -2.28
C ALA A 112 -4.18 6.63 -3.11
N VAL A 113 -4.93 5.70 -2.54
CA VAL A 113 -6.19 5.20 -3.07
C VAL A 113 -7.31 5.85 -2.27
N VAL A 114 -8.21 6.56 -2.96
CA VAL A 114 -9.30 7.29 -2.32
C VAL A 114 -10.63 6.92 -2.99
N ALA A 115 -11.63 6.54 -2.19
CA ALA A 115 -12.97 6.26 -2.70
C ALA A 115 -13.52 7.46 -3.49
N ALA A 116 -14.19 7.19 -4.60
CA ALA A 116 -14.67 8.24 -5.52
C ALA A 116 -15.59 9.24 -4.84
N GLU A 117 -16.41 8.78 -3.89
CA GLU A 117 -17.31 9.61 -3.09
C GLU A 117 -16.63 10.35 -1.93
N ASN A 118 -15.38 10.01 -1.58
CA ASN A 118 -14.66 10.66 -0.48
C ASN A 118 -13.99 11.97 -0.93
N GLU A 119 -14.83 12.93 -1.33
CA GLU A 119 -14.36 14.25 -1.74
C GLU A 119 -13.52 15.01 -0.68
N PRO A 120 -13.79 14.92 0.64
CA PRO A 120 -12.97 15.59 1.63
C PRO A 120 -11.51 15.13 1.59
N SER A 121 -11.27 13.81 1.51
CA SER A 121 -9.91 13.27 1.37
C SER A 121 -9.28 13.66 0.03
N ALA A 122 -10.00 13.52 -1.08
CA ALA A 122 -9.51 13.92 -2.40
C ALA A 122 -9.07 15.39 -2.41
N ARG A 123 -9.88 16.31 -1.88
CA ARG A 123 -9.53 17.74 -1.75
C ARG A 123 -8.29 17.97 -0.87
N ALA A 124 -8.11 17.20 0.20
CA ALA A 124 -6.94 17.33 1.07
C ALA A 124 -5.65 16.95 0.35
N PHE A 125 -5.66 15.86 -0.41
CA PHE A 125 -4.54 15.41 -1.25
C PHE A 125 -4.22 16.42 -2.37
N LEU A 126 -5.24 16.90 -3.10
CA LEU A 126 -5.06 17.91 -4.15
C LEU A 126 -4.42 19.19 -3.59
N ARG A 127 -4.88 19.68 -2.43
CA ARG A 127 -4.27 20.84 -1.73
C ARG A 127 -2.84 20.56 -1.23
N ALA A 128 -2.50 19.33 -0.99
CA ALA A 128 -1.14 18.93 -0.64
C ALA A 128 -0.19 18.90 -1.83
N GLY A 129 -0.71 18.88 -3.08
CA GLY A 129 0.08 18.87 -4.32
C GLY A 129 0.02 17.55 -5.09
N PHE A 130 -0.88 16.64 -4.71
CA PHE A 130 -1.20 15.45 -5.49
C PHE A 130 -2.06 15.81 -6.70
N ARG A 131 -2.11 14.90 -7.67
CA ARG A 131 -2.98 14.96 -8.85
C ARG A 131 -3.81 13.68 -8.90
N ALA A 132 -5.07 13.80 -9.29
CA ALA A 132 -5.89 12.65 -9.59
C ALA A 132 -5.42 11.99 -10.91
N ALA A 133 -5.44 10.66 -10.97
CA ALA A 133 -5.32 9.95 -12.23
C ALA A 133 -6.57 10.19 -13.10
N ASP A 134 -6.40 10.03 -14.41
CA ASP A 134 -7.44 10.37 -15.39
C ASP A 134 -8.61 9.38 -15.42
N HIS A 135 -8.53 8.28 -14.67
CA HIS A 135 -9.56 7.24 -14.66
C HIS A 135 -9.83 6.71 -13.26
N LEU A 136 -11.08 6.33 -13.03
CA LEU A 136 -11.48 5.57 -11.85
C LEU A 136 -11.19 4.10 -12.06
N CYS A 137 -10.89 3.44 -10.95
CA CYS A 137 -10.70 2.00 -10.88
C CYS A 137 -11.72 1.41 -9.91
N ARG A 138 -12.02 0.13 -10.09
CA ARG A 138 -12.75 -0.66 -9.12
C ARG A 138 -11.75 -1.32 -8.16
N LEU A 139 -11.93 -1.09 -6.88
CA LEU A 139 -11.18 -1.81 -5.85
C LEU A 139 -11.84 -3.17 -5.62
N LEU A 140 -11.10 -4.22 -5.87
CA LEU A 140 -11.51 -5.59 -5.72
C LEU A 140 -10.62 -6.27 -4.69
N ILE A 141 -11.22 -6.93 -3.70
CA ILE A 141 -10.50 -7.65 -2.65
C ILE A 141 -10.99 -9.09 -2.54
N HIS A 142 -10.08 -9.97 -2.16
CA HIS A 142 -10.38 -11.35 -1.79
C HIS A 142 -9.76 -11.65 -0.42
N ARG A 143 -10.55 -12.20 0.50
CA ARG A 143 -10.07 -12.68 1.79
C ARG A 143 -9.90 -14.20 1.72
N PRO A 144 -8.64 -14.70 1.73
CA PRO A 144 -8.38 -16.13 1.67
C PRO A 144 -9.05 -16.83 2.84
N GLY A 145 -9.92 -17.81 2.52
CA GLY A 145 -10.56 -18.65 3.52
C GLY A 145 -9.92 -20.05 3.59
N PRO A 146 -10.24 -20.88 4.60
CA PRO A 146 -9.86 -22.26 4.63
C PRO A 146 -10.60 -23.00 3.51
N GLY A 147 -9.91 -23.29 2.42
CA GLY A 147 -10.46 -23.94 1.24
C GLY A 147 -9.74 -23.41 0.01
N ALA A 148 -8.60 -24.03 -0.29
CA ALA A 148 -7.74 -23.58 -1.36
C ALA A 148 -8.49 -23.44 -2.68
N ALA A 149 -8.26 -22.32 -3.38
CA ALA A 149 -8.59 -22.19 -4.78
C ALA A 149 -8.01 -23.40 -5.54
N ALA A 150 -8.84 -24.08 -6.32
CA ALA A 150 -8.38 -25.20 -7.14
C ALA A 150 -7.29 -24.70 -8.08
N TRP A 151 -6.16 -25.40 -8.08
CA TRP A 151 -5.03 -25.09 -8.98
C TRP A 151 -5.51 -25.12 -10.44
N PRO A 152 -5.01 -24.23 -11.31
CA PRO A 152 -5.34 -24.25 -12.73
C PRO A 152 -5.06 -25.62 -13.34
N GLY A 153 -5.88 -26.01 -14.31
CA GLY A 153 -5.70 -27.26 -15.04
C GLY A 153 -4.31 -27.37 -15.68
N PRO A 154 -3.93 -28.54 -16.14
CA PRO A 154 -2.56 -28.86 -16.59
C PRO A 154 -2.06 -28.07 -17.81
N GLU A 155 -2.92 -27.27 -18.43
CA GLU A 155 -2.60 -26.55 -19.67
C GLU A 155 -1.80 -25.26 -19.48
N VAL A 156 -1.85 -24.63 -18.28
CA VAL A 156 -1.10 -23.42 -17.94
C VAL A 156 -0.27 -23.69 -16.69
N GLN A 157 1.03 -23.52 -16.81
CA GLN A 157 1.95 -23.61 -15.69
C GLN A 157 2.25 -22.21 -15.15
N VAL A 158 2.21 -22.05 -13.83
CA VAL A 158 2.60 -20.79 -13.18
C VAL A 158 3.78 -21.05 -12.26
N ARG A 159 4.83 -20.24 -12.41
CA ARG A 159 6.04 -20.34 -11.62
C ARG A 159 6.58 -18.95 -11.25
N PRO A 160 7.46 -18.84 -10.25
CA PRO A 160 8.22 -17.62 -10.04
C PRO A 160 9.03 -17.25 -11.29
N ALA A 161 9.14 -15.95 -11.58
CA ALA A 161 10.03 -15.48 -12.62
C ALA A 161 11.49 -15.74 -12.22
N GLY A 162 12.27 -16.29 -13.13
CA GLY A 162 13.71 -16.49 -12.91
C GLY A 162 14.51 -15.21 -13.16
N SER A 163 13.98 -14.28 -13.96
CA SER A 163 14.61 -13.00 -14.28
C SER A 163 13.59 -11.98 -14.76
N LEU A 164 13.97 -10.70 -14.75
CA LEU A 164 13.19 -9.62 -15.35
C LEU A 164 12.99 -9.78 -16.86
N ALA A 165 13.97 -10.33 -17.56
CA ALA A 165 13.91 -10.52 -19.01
C ALA A 165 12.69 -11.32 -19.46
N GLU A 166 12.15 -12.19 -18.58
CA GLU A 166 10.96 -12.99 -18.89
C GLU A 166 9.68 -12.14 -19.00
N VAL A 167 9.63 -10.99 -18.34
CA VAL A 167 8.45 -10.12 -18.30
C VAL A 167 8.67 -8.78 -19.03
N GLU A 168 9.91 -8.46 -19.37
CA GLU A 168 10.33 -7.16 -19.91
C GLU A 168 9.50 -6.72 -21.12
N ARG A 169 9.12 -7.65 -22.00
CA ARG A 169 8.31 -7.38 -23.19
C ARG A 169 6.89 -6.86 -22.89
N TRP A 170 6.39 -7.03 -21.66
CA TRP A 170 5.07 -6.55 -21.25
C TRP A 170 5.13 -5.27 -20.41
N LEU A 171 6.33 -4.82 -20.05
CA LEU A 171 6.47 -3.63 -19.24
C LEU A 171 6.32 -2.38 -20.09
N PRO A 172 5.61 -1.33 -19.59
CA PRO A 172 5.46 -0.07 -20.33
C PRO A 172 6.78 0.70 -20.46
N ALA A 173 7.74 0.43 -19.58
CA ALA A 173 9.08 0.98 -19.59
C ALA A 173 10.05 0.01 -18.93
N PRO A 174 11.35 0.04 -19.26
CA PRO A 174 12.36 -0.73 -18.56
C PRO A 174 12.32 -0.42 -17.05
N PRO A 175 12.37 -1.44 -16.17
CA PRO A 175 12.45 -1.20 -14.75
C PRO A 175 13.75 -0.49 -14.38
N PRO A 176 13.73 0.33 -13.32
CA PRO A 176 14.93 1.02 -12.86
C PRO A 176 16.00 0.01 -12.43
N PRO A 177 17.31 0.37 -12.54
CA PRO A 177 18.39 -0.48 -12.08
C PRO A 177 18.17 -0.91 -10.61
N GLY A 178 18.35 -2.20 -10.32
CA GLY A 178 18.16 -2.76 -8.99
C GLY A 178 16.70 -2.99 -8.60
N ALA A 179 15.76 -3.00 -9.54
CA ALA A 179 14.36 -3.33 -9.26
C ALA A 179 14.17 -4.76 -8.74
N LEU A 180 15.05 -5.71 -9.09
CA LEU A 180 15.04 -7.09 -8.62
C LEU A 180 16.43 -7.59 -8.20
N PRO A 181 16.53 -8.54 -7.25
CA PRO A 181 15.44 -8.96 -6.35
C PRO A 181 15.19 -7.90 -5.28
N CYS A 182 13.95 -7.71 -4.84
CA CYS A 182 13.64 -6.85 -3.71
C CYS A 182 12.65 -7.54 -2.76
N ASP A 183 12.84 -7.31 -1.47
CA ASP A 183 11.95 -7.85 -0.44
C ASP A 183 10.52 -7.33 -0.63
N GLY A 184 9.55 -8.20 -0.41
CA GLY A 184 8.13 -7.87 -0.55
C GLY A 184 7.58 -7.87 -1.98
N LEU A 185 8.41 -8.15 -3.01
CA LEU A 185 7.97 -8.33 -4.39
C LEU A 185 7.96 -9.81 -4.77
N THR A 186 6.82 -10.30 -5.24
CA THR A 186 6.69 -11.61 -5.87
C THR A 186 6.28 -11.42 -7.33
N LEU A 187 7.03 -12.02 -8.23
CA LEU A 187 6.75 -12.01 -9.66
C LEU A 187 6.48 -13.43 -10.13
N LEU A 188 5.28 -13.69 -10.66
CA LEU A 188 4.89 -14.98 -11.21
C LEU A 188 4.70 -14.86 -12.73
N VAL A 189 5.11 -15.90 -13.45
CA VAL A 189 4.96 -16.01 -14.91
C VAL A 189 4.07 -17.19 -15.22
N ALA A 190 3.09 -17.00 -16.09
CA ALA A 190 2.29 -18.05 -16.70
C ALA A 190 2.94 -18.52 -18.00
N GLU A 191 2.97 -19.83 -18.20
CA GLU A 191 3.42 -20.49 -19.43
C GLU A 191 2.29 -21.32 -20.05
N GLU A 192 2.03 -21.13 -21.33
CA GLU A 192 1.06 -21.86 -22.10
C GLU A 192 1.76 -22.46 -23.35
N GLY A 193 1.69 -23.78 -23.50
CA GLY A 193 2.41 -24.45 -24.58
C GLY A 193 3.94 -24.24 -24.54
N GLY A 194 4.54 -24.12 -23.37
CA GLY A 194 5.99 -23.90 -23.19
C GLY A 194 6.46 -22.48 -23.53
N ARG A 195 5.54 -21.53 -23.65
CA ARG A 195 5.86 -20.11 -23.95
C ARG A 195 5.27 -19.21 -22.87
N PRO A 196 6.00 -18.15 -22.45
CA PRO A 196 5.45 -17.18 -21.54
C PRO A 196 4.17 -16.53 -22.10
N ALA A 197 3.07 -16.61 -21.34
CA ALA A 197 1.74 -16.14 -21.70
C ALA A 197 1.25 -14.98 -20.81
N GLY A 198 2.02 -14.58 -19.81
CA GLY A 198 1.67 -13.45 -18.95
C GLY A 198 2.48 -13.43 -17.66
N TYR A 199 2.25 -12.38 -16.86
CA TYR A 199 2.84 -12.26 -15.53
C TYR A 199 1.88 -11.57 -14.56
N VAL A 200 2.10 -11.78 -13.27
CA VAL A 200 1.51 -10.98 -12.19
C VAL A 200 2.60 -10.49 -11.25
N GLU A 201 2.48 -9.24 -10.88
CA GLU A 201 3.31 -8.56 -9.89
C GLU A 201 2.52 -8.42 -8.60
N LEU A 202 3.03 -9.03 -7.53
CA LEU A 202 2.43 -9.01 -6.20
C LEU A 202 3.36 -8.26 -5.25
N LEU A 203 2.84 -7.22 -4.60
CA LEU A 203 3.52 -6.53 -3.52
C LEU A 203 2.99 -7.06 -2.18
N GLU A 204 3.86 -7.53 -1.31
CA GLU A 204 3.48 -7.79 0.07
C GLU A 204 3.31 -6.45 0.78
N VAL A 205 2.12 -6.23 1.34
CA VAL A 205 1.76 -5.03 2.07
C VAL A 205 1.36 -5.39 3.48
N GLN A 206 1.76 -4.54 4.42
CA GLN A 206 1.30 -4.59 5.78
C GLN A 206 0.83 -3.19 6.17
N THR A 207 -0.44 -3.08 6.52
CA THR A 207 -1.10 -1.84 6.90
C THR A 207 -1.60 -1.92 8.34
N LEU A 208 -2.19 -0.85 8.84
CA LEU A 208 -2.92 -0.88 10.12
C LEU A 208 -4.24 -1.67 10.05
N LEU A 209 -4.66 -2.10 8.86
CA LEU A 209 -5.93 -2.80 8.65
C LEU A 209 -5.76 -4.28 8.31
N TYR A 210 -4.70 -4.64 7.56
CA TYR A 210 -4.48 -6.01 7.09
C TYR A 210 -3.03 -6.24 6.69
N ARG A 211 -2.67 -7.51 6.62
CA ARG A 211 -1.46 -8.00 5.97
C ARG A 211 -1.85 -8.81 4.72
N GLY A 212 -1.34 -8.43 3.56
CA GLY A 212 -1.81 -9.04 2.32
C GLY A 212 -0.89 -8.90 1.13
N PHE A 213 -1.40 -9.35 -0.03
CA PHE A 213 -0.83 -9.03 -1.31
C PHE A 213 -1.64 -7.94 -2.01
N TRP A 214 -0.91 -7.06 -2.68
CA TRP A 214 -1.47 -6.14 -3.64
C TRP A 214 -1.06 -6.55 -5.04
N ILE A 215 -2.04 -6.81 -5.93
CA ILE A 215 -1.76 -7.03 -7.35
C ILE A 215 -1.46 -5.66 -7.97
N GLU A 216 -0.18 -5.36 -8.12
CA GLU A 216 0.26 -4.07 -8.69
C GLU A 216 0.07 -4.05 -10.21
N SER A 217 0.40 -5.16 -10.87
CA SER A 217 0.15 -5.33 -12.30
C SER A 217 -0.14 -6.79 -12.64
N LEU A 218 -0.98 -6.98 -13.65
CA LEU A 218 -1.23 -8.27 -14.26
C LEU A 218 -1.42 -8.07 -15.76
N VAL A 219 -0.63 -8.80 -16.54
CA VAL A 219 -0.73 -8.84 -18.00
C VAL A 219 -0.80 -10.29 -18.43
N ALA A 220 -1.76 -10.63 -19.27
CA ALA A 220 -1.93 -11.99 -19.79
C ALA A 220 -2.39 -11.95 -21.26
N ALA A 221 -1.82 -12.84 -22.08
CA ALA A 221 -2.17 -12.98 -23.47
C ALA A 221 -3.51 -13.70 -23.68
N THR A 222 -3.93 -14.51 -22.69
CA THR A 222 -5.17 -15.28 -22.73
C THR A 222 -5.90 -15.18 -21.39
N ASP A 223 -7.23 -15.40 -21.40
CA ASP A 223 -8.02 -15.45 -20.17
C ASP A 223 -7.62 -16.63 -19.28
N ARG A 224 -7.17 -17.74 -19.86
CA ARG A 224 -6.64 -18.90 -19.13
C ARG A 224 -5.39 -18.52 -18.33
N ALA A 225 -4.42 -17.85 -18.98
CA ALA A 225 -3.20 -17.40 -18.32
C ALA A 225 -3.53 -16.38 -17.22
N ARG A 226 -4.50 -15.48 -17.46
CA ARG A 226 -4.97 -14.52 -16.45
C ARG A 226 -5.53 -15.22 -15.24
N THR A 227 -6.47 -16.14 -15.44
CA THR A 227 -7.09 -16.92 -14.37
C THR A 227 -6.05 -17.72 -13.59
N ALA A 228 -5.12 -18.37 -14.27
CA ALA A 228 -4.06 -19.15 -13.64
C ALA A 228 -3.15 -18.28 -12.75
N LEU A 229 -2.78 -17.07 -13.20
CA LEU A 229 -1.97 -16.13 -12.44
C LEU A 229 -2.67 -15.67 -11.15
N VAL A 230 -3.97 -15.36 -11.24
CA VAL A 230 -4.76 -14.97 -10.05
C VAL A 230 -4.90 -16.13 -9.08
N GLN A 231 -5.21 -17.34 -9.56
CA GLN A 231 -5.31 -18.53 -8.72
C GLN A 231 -3.98 -18.83 -8.02
N ALA A 232 -2.86 -18.67 -8.71
CA ALA A 232 -1.54 -18.83 -8.10
C ALA A 232 -1.25 -17.77 -7.03
N ALA A 233 -1.70 -16.52 -7.27
CA ALA A 233 -1.62 -15.46 -6.27
C ALA A 233 -2.47 -15.75 -5.02
N LEU A 234 -3.69 -16.23 -5.20
CA LEU A 234 -4.58 -16.66 -4.11
C LEU A 234 -4.00 -17.83 -3.31
N ALA A 235 -3.50 -18.86 -4.00
CA ALA A 235 -2.87 -20.01 -3.34
C ALA A 235 -1.66 -19.57 -2.51
N ARG A 236 -0.87 -18.64 -3.02
CA ARG A 236 0.29 -18.10 -2.33
C ARG A 236 -0.10 -17.26 -1.11
N ALA A 237 -1.13 -16.44 -1.22
CA ALA A 237 -1.67 -15.67 -0.09
C ALA A 237 -2.17 -16.60 1.02
N THR A 238 -2.92 -17.64 0.66
CA THR A 238 -3.41 -18.67 1.59
C THR A 238 -2.24 -19.39 2.28
N ALA A 239 -1.23 -19.83 1.51
CA ALA A 239 -0.08 -20.55 2.06
C ALA A 239 0.77 -19.66 3.00
N ALA A 240 0.80 -18.36 2.77
CA ALA A 240 1.48 -17.39 3.62
C ALA A 240 0.64 -16.89 4.82
N GLY A 241 -0.61 -17.35 4.94
CA GLY A 241 -1.52 -16.92 6.01
C GLY A 241 -1.82 -15.43 5.96
N LEU A 242 -1.97 -14.86 4.74
CA LEU A 242 -2.30 -13.46 4.55
C LEU A 242 -3.80 -13.24 4.69
N ASP A 243 -4.17 -12.05 5.19
CA ASP A 243 -5.57 -11.69 5.47
C ASP A 243 -6.33 -11.35 4.19
N GLU A 244 -5.63 -10.73 3.21
CA GLU A 244 -6.29 -10.16 2.05
C GLU A 244 -5.39 -10.15 0.80
N ILE A 245 -6.00 -10.19 -0.37
CA ILE A 245 -5.37 -9.85 -1.64
C ILE A 245 -6.25 -8.82 -2.36
N GLY A 246 -5.65 -7.70 -2.77
CA GLY A 246 -6.36 -6.58 -3.39
C GLY A 246 -5.83 -6.22 -4.76
N ALA A 247 -6.70 -5.63 -5.58
CA ALA A 247 -6.37 -5.09 -6.89
C ALA A 247 -7.18 -3.83 -7.22
N MET A 248 -6.54 -2.85 -7.84
CA MET A 248 -7.22 -1.73 -8.51
C MET A 248 -7.32 -2.00 -10.00
N VAL A 249 -8.53 -2.21 -10.48
CA VAL A 249 -8.78 -2.54 -11.89
C VAL A 249 -9.44 -1.35 -12.58
N PRO A 250 -8.90 -0.85 -13.70
CA PRO A 250 -9.52 0.24 -14.45
C PRO A 250 -11.00 -0.03 -14.72
N GLY A 251 -11.85 0.99 -14.55
CA GLY A 251 -13.30 0.87 -14.76
C GLY A 251 -13.67 0.38 -16.17
N SER A 252 -12.81 0.65 -17.15
CA SER A 252 -12.98 0.22 -18.54
C SER A 252 -12.58 -1.24 -18.80
N ASP A 253 -11.80 -1.89 -17.91
CA ASP A 253 -11.34 -3.28 -18.10
C ASP A 253 -12.36 -4.28 -17.52
N ILE A 254 -13.51 -4.36 -18.15
CA ILE A 254 -14.60 -5.26 -17.76
C ILE A 254 -14.18 -6.74 -17.75
N PRO A 255 -13.42 -7.26 -18.76
CA PRO A 255 -12.96 -8.63 -18.72
C PRO A 255 -12.13 -8.95 -17.48
N TRP A 256 -11.22 -8.07 -17.10
CA TRP A 256 -10.38 -8.25 -15.92
C TRP A 256 -11.20 -8.21 -14.62
N GLN A 257 -12.12 -7.24 -14.49
CA GLN A 257 -13.04 -7.18 -13.34
C GLN A 257 -13.85 -8.46 -13.19
N ARG A 258 -14.43 -8.96 -14.30
CA ARG A 258 -15.21 -10.20 -14.31
C ARG A 258 -14.38 -11.39 -13.86
N SER A 259 -13.17 -11.53 -14.40
CA SER A 259 -12.27 -12.64 -14.01
C SER A 259 -11.98 -12.66 -12.51
N LEU A 260 -11.82 -11.50 -11.87
CA LEU A 260 -11.62 -11.43 -10.42
C LEU A 260 -12.90 -11.78 -9.65
N LEU A 261 -14.05 -11.25 -10.07
CA LEU A 261 -15.33 -11.55 -9.43
C LEU A 261 -15.67 -13.06 -9.51
N ASP A 262 -15.42 -13.71 -10.65
CA ASP A 262 -15.62 -15.14 -10.84
C ASP A 262 -14.69 -15.98 -9.94
N LEU A 263 -13.56 -15.43 -9.53
CA LEU A 263 -12.61 -16.02 -8.57
C LEU A 263 -12.90 -15.64 -7.10
N GLY A 264 -14.06 -15.03 -6.83
CA GLY A 264 -14.53 -14.73 -5.48
C GLY A 264 -14.04 -13.40 -4.90
N PHE A 265 -13.45 -12.53 -5.71
CA PHE A 265 -13.19 -11.17 -5.26
C PHE A 265 -14.49 -10.41 -5.05
N GLN A 266 -14.49 -9.50 -4.09
CA GLN A 266 -15.61 -8.61 -3.79
C GLN A 266 -15.26 -7.18 -4.17
N SER A 267 -16.20 -6.47 -4.77
CA SER A 267 -16.02 -5.06 -5.09
C SER A 267 -16.30 -4.18 -3.89
N LEU A 268 -15.37 -3.31 -3.55
CA LEU A 268 -15.55 -2.26 -2.54
C LEU A 268 -16.04 -0.93 -3.13
N GLY A 269 -16.26 -0.85 -4.46
CA GLY A 269 -16.71 0.35 -5.13
C GLY A 269 -15.66 0.96 -6.06
N GLU A 270 -15.90 2.22 -6.43
CA GLU A 270 -15.00 2.97 -7.31
C GLU A 270 -14.04 3.83 -6.50
N PHE A 271 -12.78 3.83 -6.93
CA PHE A 271 -11.69 4.55 -6.29
C PHE A 271 -10.84 5.28 -7.32
N GLY A 272 -10.23 6.37 -6.91
CA GLY A 272 -9.26 7.12 -7.69
C GLY A 272 -7.85 6.97 -7.13
N TRP A 273 -6.86 6.90 -8.02
CA TRP A 273 -5.48 7.11 -7.66
C TRP A 273 -5.20 8.60 -7.53
N LEU A 274 -4.61 8.99 -6.42
CA LEU A 274 -3.99 10.29 -6.22
C LEU A 274 -2.48 10.10 -6.18
N VAL A 275 -1.75 10.79 -7.04
CA VAL A 275 -0.32 10.60 -7.25
C VAL A 275 0.44 11.91 -7.17
N ALA A 276 1.67 11.84 -6.67
CA ALA A 276 2.57 12.98 -6.63
C ALA A 276 4.01 12.54 -6.88
N ARG A 277 4.82 13.42 -7.47
CA ARG A 277 6.28 13.32 -7.42
C ARG A 277 6.78 13.85 -6.08
N LEU A 278 7.80 13.23 -5.53
CA LEU A 278 8.44 13.68 -4.30
C LEU A 278 9.79 14.33 -4.60
N PRO A 279 10.21 15.36 -3.85
CA PRO A 279 9.44 16.06 -2.81
C PRO A 279 8.26 16.85 -3.37
N LEU A 280 7.24 17.08 -2.54
CA LEU A 280 6.11 17.93 -2.92
C LEU A 280 6.56 19.41 -3.07
N PRO A 281 5.94 20.18 -3.97
CA PRO A 281 6.22 21.61 -4.11
C PRO A 281 6.06 22.35 -2.77
N GLY A 282 7.05 23.13 -2.38
CA GLY A 282 7.05 23.92 -1.15
C GLY A 282 7.21 23.11 0.15
N VAL A 283 7.52 21.82 0.07
CA VAL A 283 7.82 20.97 1.22
C VAL A 283 9.30 20.59 1.17
N ALA A 284 10.09 21.13 2.11
CA ALA A 284 11.48 20.72 2.27
C ALA A 284 11.56 19.25 2.76
N ALA A 285 12.55 18.52 2.27
CA ALA A 285 12.85 17.19 2.82
C ALA A 285 13.20 17.36 4.32
N SER A 286 12.56 16.58 5.18
CA SER A 286 12.87 16.60 6.61
C SER A 286 14.35 16.22 6.82
N PRO A 287 15.13 16.96 7.62
CA PRO A 287 16.50 16.56 7.93
C PRO A 287 16.49 15.15 8.56
N ALA A 288 17.46 14.33 8.19
CA ALA A 288 17.61 13.00 8.77
C ALA A 288 17.71 13.13 10.31
N SER A 289 16.76 12.54 11.03
CA SER A 289 16.97 12.30 12.44
C SER A 289 18.20 11.39 12.54
N ALA A 290 19.27 11.91 13.12
CA ALA A 290 20.46 11.14 13.41
C ALA A 290 20.04 10.00 14.36
N VAL A 291 19.87 8.80 13.82
CA VAL A 291 19.82 7.60 14.62
C VAL A 291 21.21 7.47 15.23
N GLY A 292 21.29 7.77 16.51
CA GLY A 292 22.52 7.65 17.26
C GLY A 292 23.02 6.21 17.17
N THR A 293 24.07 5.99 16.39
CA THR A 293 24.88 4.78 16.47
C THR A 293 25.56 4.82 17.83
N GLY A 294 24.91 4.23 18.83
CA GLY A 294 25.53 3.95 20.11
C GLY A 294 26.77 3.10 19.85
N ARG A 295 27.96 3.71 19.98
CA ARG A 295 29.22 2.99 20.10
C ARG A 295 29.09 2.04 21.27
N LEU A 296 29.03 0.76 20.99
CA LEU A 296 29.35 -0.27 21.97
C LEU A 296 30.82 -0.07 22.33
N GLY A 297 31.07 0.48 23.53
CA GLY A 297 32.39 0.59 24.11
C GLY A 297 32.98 -0.79 24.30
N ALA A 298 34.11 -1.04 23.65
CA ALA A 298 34.99 -2.13 23.99
C ALA A 298 35.57 -1.84 25.37
N GLY A 299 35.08 -2.55 26.38
CA GLY A 299 35.71 -2.62 27.69
C GLY A 299 36.81 -3.67 27.64
N ASN A 300 38.07 -3.23 27.73
CA ASN A 300 39.20 -4.04 28.14
C ASN A 300 39.11 -4.32 29.65
N ALA A 301 39.18 -5.56 30.02
CA ALA A 301 40.01 -6.12 31.10
C ALA A 301 39.80 -7.65 31.14
#